data_97a78790e1bf5847e78db82adda053da
#
_entry.id   97a78790e1bf5847e78db82adda053da
#
_cell.length_a   1.000
_cell.length_b   1.000
_cell.length_c   1.000
_cell.angle_alpha   90.00
_cell.angle_beta   90.00
_cell.angle_gamma   90.00
#
_symmetry.space_group_name_H-M   'P 1'
#
loop_
_entity.id
_entity.type
_entity.pdbx_description
1 polymer ?
#
loop_
_entity_poly.entity_id
_entity_poly.type
_entity_poly.pdbx_seq_one_letter_code
_entity_poly.pdbx_strand_id
1 'polypeptide(L)'
;MADLERVCFQLQVRPDRIAEYVERHRSVWAEMVQALADTGWHNYSLFLREDGLLIGYFETDDLQAALAGMDATGVNARWQAEMAEFFTELDGRTPDAGFLVLDEVFHLEDQLDESTQP
;
A
#
# COMPACT_ATOMS: atom_id res chain seq x y z
N MET A 1 8.99 10.17 20.93
CA MET A 1 8.34 9.17 20.09
C MET A 1 8.86 9.28 18.66
N ALA A 2 9.18 8.15 18.08
CA ALA A 2 9.58 8.15 16.68
C ALA A 2 8.36 8.42 15.81
N ASP A 3 8.50 9.25 14.81
CA ASP A 3 7.44 9.49 13.84
C ASP A 3 7.31 8.26 12.95
N LEU A 4 6.07 7.96 12.55
CA LEU A 4 5.83 6.92 11.57
C LEU A 4 6.31 7.38 10.20
N GLU A 5 6.86 6.47 9.42
CA GLU A 5 7.14 6.72 8.01
C GLU A 5 5.80 6.81 7.27
N ARG A 6 5.65 7.81 6.43
CA ARG A 6 4.49 7.90 5.54
C ARG A 6 4.93 7.35 4.19
N VAL A 7 4.20 6.35 3.69
CA VAL A 7 4.55 5.66 2.45
C VAL A 7 3.40 5.81 1.46
N CYS A 8 3.71 6.31 0.27
CA CYS A 8 2.75 6.41 -0.82
C CYS A 8 3.32 5.66 -2.01
N PHE A 9 2.49 4.87 -2.66
CA PHE A 9 2.94 4.08 -3.80
C PHE A 9 1.87 4.03 -4.88
N GLN A 10 2.29 3.62 -6.09
CA GLN A 10 1.34 3.46 -7.19
C GLN A 10 1.48 2.11 -7.87
N LEU A 11 0.36 1.66 -8.41
CA LEU A 11 0.25 0.46 -9.24
C LEU A 11 -0.74 0.77 -10.36
N GLN A 12 -0.76 -0.06 -11.40
CA GLN A 12 -1.72 0.10 -12.50
C GLN A 12 -2.66 -1.10 -12.54
N VAL A 13 -3.93 -0.87 -12.23
CA VAL A 13 -4.99 -1.87 -12.35
C VAL A 13 -5.41 -1.92 -13.82
N ARG A 14 -5.68 -3.13 -14.35
CA ARG A 14 -6.19 -3.28 -15.71
C ARG A 14 -7.53 -2.58 -15.83
N PRO A 15 -7.69 -1.65 -16.79
CA PRO A 15 -8.94 -0.88 -16.88
C PRO A 15 -10.20 -1.74 -17.04
N ASP A 16 -10.08 -2.90 -17.68
CA ASP A 16 -11.20 -3.82 -17.88
C ASP A 16 -11.51 -4.69 -16.65
N ARG A 17 -10.72 -4.56 -15.60
CA ARG A 17 -10.88 -5.36 -14.37
C ARG A 17 -11.15 -4.48 -13.14
N ILE A 18 -11.37 -3.18 -13.33
CA ILE A 18 -11.57 -2.24 -12.21
C ILE A 18 -12.76 -2.63 -11.34
N ALA A 19 -13.89 -2.97 -11.94
CA ALA A 19 -15.11 -3.30 -11.19
C ALA A 19 -14.91 -4.51 -10.28
N GLU A 20 -14.23 -5.54 -10.78
CA GLU A 20 -13.89 -6.72 -9.98
C GLU A 20 -12.91 -6.40 -8.86
N TYR A 21 -11.92 -5.57 -9.18
CA TYR A 21 -10.91 -5.15 -8.19
C TYR A 21 -11.57 -4.43 -7.01
N VAL A 22 -12.47 -3.49 -7.31
CA VAL A 22 -13.23 -2.76 -6.29
C VAL A 22 -14.06 -3.71 -5.45
N GLU A 23 -14.76 -4.65 -6.10
CA GLU A 23 -15.60 -5.60 -5.39
C GLU A 23 -14.80 -6.48 -4.43
N ARG A 24 -13.61 -6.93 -4.86
CA ARG A 24 -12.73 -7.74 -4.01
C ARG A 24 -12.27 -6.98 -2.77
N HIS A 25 -12.16 -5.65 -2.87
CA HIS A 25 -11.68 -4.82 -1.75
C HIS A 25 -12.79 -4.33 -0.83
N ARG A 26 -14.06 -4.62 -1.12
CA ARG A 26 -15.15 -4.29 -0.20
C ARG A 26 -15.12 -5.16 1.05
N SER A 27 -14.54 -6.34 0.91
CA SER A 27 -14.45 -7.28 2.02
C SER A 27 -13.16 -8.10 1.88
N VAL A 28 -12.04 -7.49 2.23
CA VAL A 28 -10.74 -8.16 2.22
C VAL A 28 -10.76 -9.25 3.29
N TRP A 29 -10.10 -10.37 3.02
CA TRP A 29 -10.06 -11.51 3.94
C TRP A 29 -9.64 -11.06 5.35
N ALA A 30 -10.37 -11.50 6.37
CA ALA A 30 -10.08 -11.12 7.75
C ALA A 30 -8.65 -11.45 8.17
N GLU A 31 -8.12 -12.60 7.74
CA GLU A 31 -6.73 -12.99 7.98
C GLU A 31 -5.75 -11.98 7.38
N MET A 32 -6.05 -11.49 6.17
CA MET A 32 -5.18 -10.53 5.49
C MET A 32 -5.17 -9.18 6.20
N VAL A 33 -6.35 -8.71 6.60
CA VAL A 33 -6.48 -7.46 7.34
C VAL A 33 -5.71 -7.54 8.66
N GLN A 34 -5.83 -8.67 9.36
CA GLN A 34 -5.11 -8.87 10.62
C GLN A 34 -3.61 -8.94 10.42
N ALA A 35 -3.16 -9.60 9.35
CA ALA A 35 -1.73 -9.71 9.04
C ALA A 35 -1.12 -8.33 8.76
N LEU A 36 -1.84 -7.47 8.04
CA LEU A 36 -1.38 -6.10 7.78
C LEU A 36 -1.21 -5.33 9.10
N ALA A 37 -2.20 -5.41 9.97
CA ALA A 37 -2.12 -4.73 11.26
C ALA A 37 -0.96 -5.27 12.11
N ASP A 38 -0.80 -6.59 12.14
CA ASP A 38 0.23 -7.25 12.96
C ASP A 38 1.65 -6.97 12.47
N THR A 39 1.82 -6.69 11.18
CA THR A 39 3.15 -6.45 10.60
C THR A 39 3.49 -4.97 10.45
N GLY A 40 2.67 -4.10 11.02
CA GLY A 40 3.03 -2.69 11.15
C GLY A 40 2.51 -1.76 10.06
N TRP A 41 1.44 -2.16 9.37
CA TRP A 41 0.78 -1.29 8.38
C TRP A 41 -0.35 -0.55 9.07
N HIS A 42 -0.21 0.77 9.19
CA HIS A 42 -1.19 1.60 9.89
C HIS A 42 -1.83 2.58 8.92
N ASN A 43 -3.09 2.90 9.17
CA ASN A 43 -3.82 3.91 8.42
C ASN A 43 -3.72 3.70 6.90
N TYR A 44 -3.83 2.45 6.48
CA TYR A 44 -3.63 2.05 5.09
C TYR A 44 -4.90 2.29 4.27
N SER A 45 -4.78 3.06 3.21
CA SER A 45 -5.88 3.38 2.30
C SER A 45 -5.45 3.22 0.84
N LEU A 46 -6.39 2.85 0.01
CA LEU A 46 -6.17 2.73 -1.43
C LEU A 46 -7.14 3.68 -2.15
N PHE A 47 -6.64 4.39 -3.15
CA PHE A 47 -7.41 5.32 -3.97
C PHE A 47 -7.24 4.93 -5.43
N LEU A 48 -8.33 4.85 -6.16
CA LEU A 48 -8.33 4.33 -7.53
C LEU A 48 -8.89 5.37 -8.50
N ARG A 49 -8.10 5.69 -9.53
CA ARG A 49 -8.52 6.59 -10.60
C ARG A 49 -9.28 5.80 -11.66
N GLU A 50 -10.13 6.46 -12.42
CA GLU A 50 -10.99 5.82 -13.44
C GLU A 50 -10.24 5.02 -14.51
N ASP A 51 -9.01 5.41 -14.80
CA ASP A 51 -8.16 4.72 -15.79
C ASP A 51 -7.35 3.57 -15.19
N GLY A 52 -7.55 3.28 -13.90
CA GLY A 52 -6.88 2.17 -13.23
C GLY A 52 -5.64 2.54 -12.44
N LEU A 53 -5.24 3.81 -12.44
CA LEU A 53 -4.12 4.21 -11.58
C LEU A 53 -4.52 4.07 -10.13
N LEU A 54 -3.79 3.24 -9.40
CA LEU A 54 -4.05 2.97 -7.98
C LEU A 54 -2.98 3.65 -7.15
N ILE A 55 -3.41 4.44 -6.16
CA ILE A 55 -2.51 5.09 -5.21
C ILE A 55 -2.78 4.48 -3.84
N GLY A 56 -1.74 3.99 -3.19
CA GLY A 56 -1.83 3.47 -1.83
C GLY A 56 -1.08 4.36 -0.87
N TYR A 57 -1.58 4.48 0.35
CA TYR A 57 -0.94 5.23 1.42
C TYR A 57 -1.02 4.45 2.70
N PHE A 58 0.09 4.37 3.41
CA PHE A 58 0.09 3.79 4.77
C PHE A 58 1.21 4.40 5.60
N GLU A 59 1.13 4.16 6.89
CA GLU A 59 2.13 4.62 7.85
C GLU A 59 2.74 3.41 8.54
N THR A 60 4.02 3.45 8.80
CA THR A 60 4.72 2.34 9.44
C THR A 60 5.93 2.83 10.22
N ASP A 61 6.33 2.07 11.24
CA ASP A 61 7.56 2.35 11.98
C ASP A 61 8.79 2.07 11.13
N ASP A 62 8.71 1.08 10.26
CA ASP A 62 9.85 0.62 9.45
C ASP A 62 9.33 -0.08 8.20
N LEU A 63 9.49 0.57 7.05
CA LEU A 63 8.98 0.05 5.77
C LEU A 63 9.56 -1.32 5.44
N GLN A 64 10.86 -1.51 5.62
CA GLN A 64 11.50 -2.78 5.29
C GLN A 64 10.97 -3.91 6.18
N ALA A 65 10.78 -3.63 7.46
CA ALA A 65 10.23 -4.60 8.40
C ALA A 65 8.77 -4.93 8.07
N ALA A 66 7.98 -3.92 7.68
CA ALA A 66 6.58 -4.13 7.29
C ALA A 66 6.46 -5.02 6.06
N LEU A 67 7.29 -4.77 5.05
CA LEU A 67 7.29 -5.58 3.84
C LEU A 67 7.77 -7.00 4.11
N ALA A 68 8.86 -7.14 4.86
CA ALA A 68 9.40 -8.46 5.21
C ALA A 68 8.41 -9.26 6.06
N GLY A 69 7.70 -8.60 6.97
CA GLY A 69 6.69 -9.24 7.80
C GLY A 69 5.57 -9.84 6.97
N MET A 70 5.08 -9.10 5.98
CA MET A 70 4.03 -9.61 5.09
C MET A 70 4.55 -10.75 4.21
N ASP A 71 5.78 -10.64 3.70
CA ASP A 71 6.38 -11.70 2.88
C ASP A 71 6.46 -13.03 3.64
N ALA A 72 6.54 -12.99 4.95
CA ALA A 72 6.62 -14.20 5.77
C ALA A 72 5.26 -14.86 6.02
N THR A 73 4.15 -14.23 5.60
CA THR A 73 2.81 -14.78 5.86
C THR A 73 2.28 -15.56 4.67
N GLY A 74 1.64 -16.69 4.95
CA GLY A 74 0.98 -17.48 3.90
C GLY A 74 -0.24 -16.80 3.32
N VAL A 75 -0.97 -16.03 4.15
CA VAL A 75 -2.17 -15.34 3.70
C VAL A 75 -1.82 -14.27 2.67
N ASN A 76 -0.69 -13.57 2.86
CA ASN A 76 -0.24 -12.57 1.89
C ASN A 76 0.12 -13.22 0.56
N ALA A 77 0.81 -14.37 0.59
CA ALA A 77 1.16 -15.07 -0.63
C ALA A 77 -0.10 -15.43 -1.44
N ARG A 78 -1.14 -15.90 -0.76
CA ARG A 78 -2.41 -16.23 -1.43
C ARG A 78 -3.11 -15.00 -1.97
N TRP A 79 -3.14 -13.92 -1.20
CA TRP A 79 -3.79 -12.66 -1.60
C TRP A 79 -3.06 -12.05 -2.80
N GLN A 80 -1.73 -11.98 -2.76
CA GLN A 80 -0.94 -11.41 -3.85
C GLN A 80 -1.11 -12.22 -5.14
N ALA A 81 -1.18 -13.54 -5.04
CA ALA A 81 -1.40 -14.40 -6.21
C ALA A 81 -2.77 -14.12 -6.86
N GLU A 82 -3.81 -13.92 -6.05
CA GLU A 82 -5.13 -13.56 -6.57
C GLU A 82 -5.15 -12.18 -7.18
N MET A 83 -4.49 -11.23 -6.54
CA MET A 83 -4.52 -9.83 -6.99
C MET A 83 -3.65 -9.59 -8.22
N ALA A 84 -2.62 -10.41 -8.44
CA ALA A 84 -1.67 -10.21 -9.54
C ALA A 84 -2.34 -10.11 -10.91
N GLU A 85 -3.43 -10.85 -11.12
CA GLU A 85 -4.12 -10.84 -12.42
C GLU A 85 -4.84 -9.52 -12.71
N PHE A 86 -5.05 -8.67 -11.68
CA PHE A 86 -5.72 -7.39 -11.85
C PHE A 86 -4.76 -6.27 -12.29
N PHE A 87 -3.46 -6.51 -12.21
CA PHE A 87 -2.47 -5.45 -12.45
C PHE A 87 -1.72 -5.63 -13.76
N THR A 88 -1.18 -4.52 -14.28
CA THR A 88 -0.25 -4.49 -15.40
C THR A 88 1.11 -4.01 -14.90
N GLU A 89 2.13 -4.16 -15.74
CA GLU A 89 3.46 -3.58 -15.49
C GLU A 89 4.19 -4.15 -14.27
N LEU A 90 3.82 -5.36 -13.85
CA LEU A 90 4.49 -6.02 -12.72
C LEU A 90 5.77 -6.75 -13.12
N ASP A 91 5.94 -7.05 -14.41
CA ASP A 91 7.10 -7.77 -14.93
C ASP A 91 7.35 -9.10 -14.20
N GLY A 92 6.27 -9.82 -13.92
CA GLY A 92 6.34 -11.11 -13.23
C GLY A 92 6.45 -11.03 -11.72
N ARG A 93 6.52 -9.82 -11.15
CA ARG A 93 6.57 -9.64 -9.70
C ARG A 93 5.17 -9.66 -9.09
N THR A 94 5.10 -9.92 -7.79
CA THR A 94 3.83 -9.76 -7.07
C THR A 94 3.52 -8.26 -6.93
N PRO A 95 2.23 -7.89 -6.72
CA PRO A 95 1.89 -6.46 -6.56
C PRO A 95 2.67 -5.75 -5.48
N ASP A 96 2.90 -6.39 -4.34
CA ASP A 96 3.62 -5.76 -3.22
C ASP A 96 5.13 -5.67 -3.47
N ALA A 97 5.66 -6.35 -4.47
CA ALA A 97 7.06 -6.21 -4.90
C ALA A 97 7.17 -5.27 -6.10
N GLY A 98 6.08 -5.08 -6.84
CA GLY A 98 6.07 -4.30 -8.07
C GLY A 98 5.57 -2.88 -7.95
N PHE A 99 5.08 -2.46 -6.76
CA PHE A 99 4.58 -1.10 -6.63
C PHE A 99 5.73 -0.07 -6.62
N LEU A 100 5.42 1.11 -7.13
CA LEU A 100 6.40 2.19 -7.20
C LEU A 100 6.18 3.14 -6.03
N VAL A 101 7.18 3.27 -5.17
CA VAL A 101 7.12 4.20 -4.03
C VAL A 101 7.35 5.62 -4.54
N LEU A 102 6.50 6.54 -4.12
CA LEU A 102 6.57 7.94 -4.48
C LEU A 102 7.28 8.73 -3.38
N ASP A 103 8.08 9.72 -3.78
CA ASP A 103 8.78 10.56 -2.81
C ASP A 103 7.83 11.57 -2.18
N GLU A 104 7.85 11.70 -0.88
CA GLU A 104 7.11 12.75 -0.19
C GLU A 104 7.88 14.05 -0.36
N VAL A 105 7.26 15.05 -0.97
CA VAL A 105 7.93 16.33 -1.26
C VAL A 105 7.45 17.47 -0.36
N PHE A 106 6.39 17.24 0.42
CA PHE A 106 5.82 18.24 1.31
C PHE A 106 5.02 17.56 2.40
N HIS A 107 5.20 18.01 3.63
CA HIS A 107 4.35 17.61 4.74
C HIS A 107 4.15 18.83 5.62
N LEU A 108 2.89 19.24 5.74
CA LEU A 108 2.52 20.52 6.38
C LEU A 108 3.05 20.62 7.82
N GLU A 109 2.87 19.58 8.61
CA GLU A 109 3.23 19.60 10.04
C GLU A 109 4.72 19.82 10.25
N ASP A 110 5.56 19.29 9.38
CA ASP A 110 7.00 19.53 9.45
C ASP A 110 7.34 21.00 9.26
N GLN A 111 6.62 21.67 8.35
CA GLN A 111 6.84 23.09 8.09
C GLN A 111 6.22 24.00 9.15
N LEU A 112 5.13 23.57 9.74
CA LEU A 112 4.52 24.31 10.86
C LEU A 112 5.48 24.33 12.06
N ASP A 113 6.14 23.20 12.33
CA ASP A 113 7.12 23.11 13.40
C ASP A 113 8.29 24.05 13.12
N GLU A 114 8.79 24.12 11.91
CA GLU A 114 9.88 25.00 11.51
C GLU A 114 9.46 26.47 11.60
N SER A 115 8.24 26.80 11.16
CA SER A 115 7.77 28.19 11.15
C SER A 115 7.47 28.74 12.54
N THR A 116 7.33 27.89 13.55
CA THR A 116 7.14 28.32 14.93
C THR A 116 8.45 28.52 15.68
N GLN A 117 9.56 28.21 15.06
CA GLN A 117 10.90 28.43 15.65
C GLN A 117 11.27 29.89 15.53
N PRO A 118 11.84 30.51 16.55
CA PRO A 118 12.29 31.90 16.47
C PRO A 118 13.52 32.04 15.58
#